data_a268544012dd56e2ba642a79f9322390
#
_entry.id   a268544012dd56e2ba642a79f9322390
#
_cell.length_a   1.000
_cell.length_b   1.000
_cell.length_c   1.000
_cell.angle_alpha   90.00
_cell.angle_beta   90.00
_cell.angle_gamma   90.00
#
_symmetry.space_group_name_H-M   'P 1'
#
loop_
_entity.id
_entity.type
_entity.pdbx_description
1 polymer ?
#
loop_
_entity_poly.entity_id
_entity_poly.type
_entity_poly.pdbx_seq_one_letter_code
_entity_poly.pdbx_strand_id
1 'polypeptide(L)'
;PVSIRRSKELMLRWIELGAFQAIFRTHEGLRPFWAHQFDTDQETLEHIARFSNVYNAWHDYRRTLVSEAAEKGWPLVRHPFLHYPDEPAFWALSYQQYLIGDELWFAPVLDEGVDEVDIRLPAGNYVHAFTGETYQSTGAENPLSIPAPIGTPAVLYRQGSAIGEQFRNNLIERNITELN
;
A
#
# COMPACT_ATOMS: atom_id res chain seq x y z
N PRO A 1 8.11 23.32 21.69
CA PRO A 1 7.24 23.11 20.57
C PRO A 1 7.93 22.14 19.62
N VAL A 2 7.37 20.95 19.46
CA VAL A 2 7.87 19.98 18.46
C VAL A 2 7.61 20.59 17.09
N SER A 3 8.68 20.96 16.38
CA SER A 3 8.56 21.43 15.01
C SER A 3 8.27 20.20 14.15
N ILE A 4 7.02 20.01 13.76
CA ILE A 4 6.66 18.99 12.76
C ILE A 4 7.22 19.46 11.42
N ARG A 5 8.43 19.01 11.12
CA ARG A 5 9.08 19.27 9.84
C ARG A 5 9.02 17.99 9.02
N ARG A 6 8.31 18.02 7.88
CA ARG A 6 8.26 16.90 6.96
C ARG A 6 9.64 16.67 6.36
N SER A 7 10.23 15.51 6.64
CA SER A 7 11.48 15.07 6.04
C SER A 7 11.23 14.54 4.62
N LYS A 8 12.31 14.30 3.86
CA LYS A 8 12.24 13.65 2.56
C LYS A 8 11.66 12.24 2.69
N GLU A 9 12.18 11.45 3.62
CA GLU A 9 11.70 10.08 3.84
C GLU A 9 10.20 10.07 4.15
N LEU A 10 9.73 10.92 5.07
CA LEU A 10 8.30 11.03 5.38
C LEU A 10 7.49 11.36 4.11
N MET A 11 7.98 12.24 3.24
CA MET A 11 7.30 12.58 2.00
C MET A 11 7.22 11.38 1.05
N LEU A 12 8.32 10.65 0.87
CA LEU A 12 8.37 9.46 0.00
C LEU A 12 7.42 8.37 0.52
N ARG A 13 7.45 8.06 1.83
CA ARG A 13 6.54 7.08 2.44
C ARG A 13 5.07 7.50 2.38
N TRP A 14 4.80 8.80 2.52
CA TRP A 14 3.45 9.32 2.39
C TRP A 14 2.90 9.24 0.95
N ILE A 15 3.77 9.42 -0.05
CA ILE A 15 3.43 9.20 -1.46
C ILE A 15 3.09 7.72 -1.71
N GLU A 16 3.87 6.78 -1.16
CA GLU A 16 3.58 5.35 -1.23
C GLU A 16 2.22 5.01 -0.62
N LEU A 17 1.97 5.47 0.62
CA LEU A 17 0.68 5.29 1.29
C LEU A 17 -0.48 5.91 0.48
N GLY A 18 -0.30 7.12 -0.03
CA GLY A 18 -1.31 7.85 -0.78
C GLY A 18 -1.73 7.17 -2.07
N ALA A 19 -0.80 6.47 -2.75
CA ALA A 19 -1.08 5.76 -3.99
C ALA A 19 -2.04 4.55 -3.80
N PHE A 20 -2.25 4.09 -2.56
CA PHE A 20 -3.17 3.02 -2.21
C PHE A 20 -4.42 3.51 -1.45
N GLN A 21 -4.74 4.79 -1.59
CA GLN A 21 -5.95 5.39 -1.04
C GLN A 21 -6.98 5.66 -2.14
N ALA A 22 -8.21 5.98 -1.74
CA ALA A 22 -9.28 6.35 -2.68
C ALA A 22 -8.95 7.61 -3.49
N ILE A 23 -8.23 8.55 -2.88
CA ILE A 23 -7.81 9.83 -3.48
C ILE A 23 -6.29 9.96 -3.31
N PHE A 24 -5.61 10.17 -4.42
CA PHE A 24 -4.18 10.47 -4.46
C PHE A 24 -3.97 11.88 -4.97
N ARG A 25 -3.49 12.77 -4.11
CA ARG A 25 -3.21 14.18 -4.44
C ARG A 25 -2.16 14.75 -3.52
N THR A 26 -1.50 15.82 -3.97
CA THR A 26 -0.68 16.67 -3.11
C THR A 26 -1.54 17.73 -2.42
N HIS A 27 -1.20 18.08 -1.20
CA HIS A 27 -1.77 19.19 -0.46
C HIS A 27 -0.71 19.82 0.41
N GLU A 28 -0.54 21.13 0.31
CA GLU A 28 0.45 21.86 1.10
C GLU A 28 -0.18 22.47 2.35
N GLY A 29 0.57 22.38 3.45
CA GLY A 29 0.17 22.94 4.73
C GLY A 29 0.75 24.34 5.00
N LEU A 30 0.76 24.71 6.28
CA LEU A 30 1.08 26.04 6.77
C LEU A 30 2.53 26.52 6.56
N ARG A 31 3.48 25.64 6.19
CA ARG A 31 4.91 25.99 6.18
C ARG A 31 5.64 25.36 4.97
N PRO A 32 5.31 25.75 3.73
CA PRO A 32 5.88 25.14 2.53
C PRO A 32 7.41 25.27 2.46
N PHE A 33 7.97 26.39 2.94
CA PHE A 33 9.41 26.67 2.87
C PHE A 33 10.26 25.88 3.91
N TRP A 34 9.62 25.17 4.84
CA TRP A 34 10.30 24.45 5.94
C TRP A 34 10.18 22.94 5.81
N ALA A 35 9.34 22.47 4.90
CA ALA A 35 9.03 21.08 4.71
C ALA A 35 9.50 20.62 3.32
N HIS A 36 9.95 19.38 3.22
CA HIS A 36 10.28 18.77 1.95
C HIS A 36 9.02 18.69 1.06
N GLN A 37 9.10 19.15 -0.17
CA GLN A 37 8.01 19.17 -1.15
C GLN A 37 8.21 18.08 -2.20
N PHE A 38 7.16 17.77 -2.96
CA PHE A 38 7.23 16.78 -4.03
C PHE A 38 8.15 17.19 -5.18
N ASP A 39 8.43 18.51 -5.33
CA ASP A 39 9.28 19.12 -6.34
C ASP A 39 10.62 19.66 -5.78
N THR A 40 10.96 19.32 -4.53
CA THR A 40 12.20 19.80 -3.90
C THR A 40 13.44 19.28 -4.60
N ASP A 41 13.42 18.04 -5.04
CA ASP A 41 14.51 17.41 -5.79
C ASP A 41 14.00 16.41 -6.84
N GLN A 42 14.89 16.03 -7.73
CA GLN A 42 14.58 15.13 -8.85
C GLN A 42 14.11 13.75 -8.37
N GLU A 43 14.71 13.21 -7.33
CA GLU A 43 14.35 11.90 -6.78
C GLU A 43 12.90 11.88 -6.26
N THR A 44 12.50 12.92 -5.54
CA THR A 44 11.11 13.04 -5.04
C THR A 44 10.12 13.21 -6.20
N LEU A 45 10.49 13.98 -7.22
CA LEU A 45 9.66 14.17 -8.42
C LEU A 45 9.49 12.86 -9.21
N GLU A 46 10.54 12.08 -9.36
CA GLU A 46 10.50 10.76 -9.99
C GLU A 46 9.67 9.78 -9.15
N HIS A 47 9.79 9.83 -7.84
CA HIS A 47 9.04 8.98 -6.93
C HIS A 47 7.52 9.26 -7.02
N ILE A 48 7.09 10.52 -7.00
CA ILE A 48 5.66 10.83 -7.15
C ILE A 48 5.15 10.47 -8.55
N ALA A 49 5.95 10.66 -9.60
CA ALA A 49 5.61 10.24 -10.94
C ALA A 49 5.42 8.72 -11.04
N ARG A 50 6.34 7.95 -10.44
CA ARG A 50 6.27 6.48 -10.32
C ARG A 50 4.97 6.07 -9.60
N PHE A 51 4.69 6.64 -8.43
CA PHE A 51 3.50 6.28 -7.65
C PHE A 51 2.18 6.80 -8.23
N SER A 52 2.21 7.83 -9.07
CA SER A 52 1.07 8.20 -9.91
C SER A 52 0.72 7.09 -10.91
N ASN A 53 1.73 6.43 -11.47
CA ASN A 53 1.54 5.26 -12.33
C ASN A 53 1.08 4.02 -11.52
N VAL A 54 1.57 3.82 -10.29
CA VAL A 54 1.04 2.79 -9.37
C VAL A 54 -0.44 3.03 -9.09
N TYR A 55 -0.83 4.28 -8.78
CA TYR A 55 -2.22 4.65 -8.56
C TYR A 55 -3.12 4.35 -9.77
N ASN A 56 -2.59 4.53 -10.98
CA ASN A 56 -3.29 4.17 -12.21
C ASN A 56 -3.31 2.66 -12.47
N ALA A 57 -2.34 1.90 -11.99
CA ALA A 57 -2.25 0.46 -12.25
C ALA A 57 -3.43 -0.33 -11.66
N TRP A 58 -4.08 0.16 -10.60
CA TRP A 58 -5.27 -0.46 -10.01
C TRP A 58 -6.56 0.36 -10.25
N HIS A 59 -6.57 1.22 -11.28
CA HIS A 59 -7.71 2.09 -11.61
C HIS A 59 -9.03 1.32 -11.81
N ASP A 60 -9.02 0.23 -12.56
CA ASP A 60 -10.25 -0.52 -12.84
C ASP A 60 -10.79 -1.22 -11.60
N TYR A 61 -9.91 -1.80 -10.79
CA TYR A 61 -10.30 -2.35 -9.50
C TYR A 61 -10.86 -1.24 -8.57
N ARG A 62 -10.21 -0.07 -8.51
CA ARG A 62 -10.73 1.06 -7.74
C ARG A 62 -12.13 1.49 -8.18
N ARG A 63 -12.41 1.51 -9.48
CA ARG A 63 -13.75 1.81 -10.00
C ARG A 63 -14.78 0.80 -9.54
N THR A 64 -14.46 -0.48 -9.56
CA THR A 64 -15.31 -1.55 -9.02
C THR A 64 -15.60 -1.32 -7.55
N LEU A 65 -14.57 -0.99 -6.74
CA LEU A 65 -14.73 -0.71 -5.31
C LEU A 65 -15.56 0.55 -5.04
N VAL A 66 -15.47 1.58 -5.90
CA VAL A 66 -16.32 2.79 -5.80
C VAL A 66 -17.79 2.44 -6.06
N SER A 67 -18.08 1.60 -7.06
CA SER A 67 -19.45 1.13 -7.31
C SER A 67 -19.97 0.29 -6.14
N GLU A 68 -19.14 -0.60 -5.61
CA GLU A 68 -19.48 -1.40 -4.42
C GLU A 68 -19.77 -0.51 -3.19
N ALA A 69 -18.97 0.54 -3.01
CA ALA A 69 -19.21 1.50 -1.92
C ALA A 69 -20.55 2.22 -2.05
N ALA A 70 -20.93 2.60 -3.28
CA ALA A 70 -22.21 3.26 -3.53
C ALA A 70 -23.41 2.32 -3.34
N GLU A 71 -23.26 1.03 -3.71
CA GLU A 71 -24.33 0.05 -3.67
C GLU A 71 -24.51 -0.61 -2.30
N LYS A 72 -23.39 -0.92 -1.63
CA LYS A 72 -23.35 -1.75 -0.41
C LYS A 72 -22.85 -1.01 0.83
N GLY A 73 -22.30 0.20 0.67
CA GLY A 73 -21.69 0.96 1.76
C GLY A 73 -20.32 0.44 2.21
N TRP A 74 -19.68 -0.46 1.46
CA TRP A 74 -18.36 -0.98 1.77
C TRP A 74 -17.27 0.04 1.43
N PRO A 75 -16.37 0.41 2.37
CA PRO A 75 -15.27 1.32 2.06
C PRO A 75 -14.27 0.66 1.08
N LEU A 76 -13.52 1.46 0.33
CA LEU A 76 -12.45 0.95 -0.53
C LEU A 76 -11.29 0.40 0.29
N VAL A 77 -10.90 1.15 1.31
CA VAL A 77 -9.87 0.75 2.27
C VAL A 77 -10.57 0.14 3.48
N ARG A 78 -10.22 -1.11 3.80
CA ARG A 78 -10.97 -1.93 4.75
C ARG A 78 -10.07 -2.47 5.85
N HIS A 79 -10.56 -2.42 7.07
CA HIS A 79 -9.93 -3.18 8.13
C HIS A 79 -10.11 -4.69 7.89
N PRO A 80 -9.09 -5.54 8.09
CA PRO A 80 -9.19 -6.98 7.82
C PRO A 80 -10.35 -7.68 8.52
N PHE A 81 -10.75 -7.25 9.72
CA PHE A 81 -11.87 -7.88 10.44
C PHE A 81 -13.20 -7.87 9.67
N LEU A 82 -13.37 -6.94 8.71
CA LEU A 82 -14.60 -6.89 7.90
C LEU A 82 -14.78 -8.15 7.03
N HIS A 83 -13.66 -8.75 6.59
CA HIS A 83 -13.67 -9.97 5.79
C HIS A 83 -13.35 -11.23 6.61
N TYR A 84 -12.70 -11.06 7.75
CA TYR A 84 -12.23 -12.14 8.63
C TYR A 84 -12.67 -11.89 10.09
N PRO A 85 -13.99 -11.83 10.36
CA PRO A 85 -14.50 -11.46 11.69
C PRO A 85 -14.18 -12.52 12.77
N ASP A 86 -13.92 -13.76 12.34
CA ASP A 86 -13.63 -14.87 13.24
C ASP A 86 -12.13 -15.04 13.55
N GLU A 87 -11.28 -14.13 13.04
CA GLU A 87 -9.83 -14.12 13.27
C GLU A 87 -9.42 -13.11 14.35
N PRO A 88 -9.17 -13.55 15.60
CA PRO A 88 -8.86 -12.63 16.71
C PRO A 88 -7.63 -11.76 16.47
N ALA A 89 -6.64 -12.25 15.71
CA ALA A 89 -5.43 -11.52 15.39
C ALA A 89 -5.70 -10.20 14.67
N PHE A 90 -6.78 -10.11 13.90
CA PHE A 90 -7.16 -8.87 13.21
C PHE A 90 -7.85 -7.85 14.11
N TRP A 91 -8.44 -8.29 15.23
CA TRP A 91 -9.10 -7.39 16.17
C TRP A 91 -8.10 -6.51 16.92
N ALA A 92 -6.86 -6.99 17.07
CA ALA A 92 -5.77 -6.24 17.71
C ALA A 92 -5.10 -5.22 16.77
N LEU A 93 -5.41 -5.25 15.47
CA LEU A 93 -4.89 -4.28 14.51
C LEU A 93 -5.60 -2.93 14.67
N SER A 94 -4.86 -1.83 14.43
CA SER A 94 -5.41 -0.48 14.40
C SER A 94 -5.11 0.21 13.07
N TYR A 95 -3.82 0.40 12.75
CA TYR A 95 -3.36 1.20 11.61
C TYR A 95 -2.21 0.54 10.85
N GLN A 96 -1.70 -0.60 11.33
CA GLN A 96 -0.47 -1.21 10.81
C GLN A 96 -0.63 -1.77 9.40
N GLN A 97 -1.84 -2.19 9.05
CA GLN A 97 -2.17 -2.73 7.75
C GLN A 97 -3.65 -2.58 7.42
N TYR A 98 -3.98 -2.70 6.15
CA TYR A 98 -5.36 -2.72 5.68
C TYR A 98 -5.52 -3.50 4.38
N LEU A 99 -6.76 -3.78 4.01
CA LEU A 99 -7.16 -4.29 2.72
C LEU A 99 -7.60 -3.16 1.79
N ILE A 100 -7.30 -3.31 0.51
CA ILE A 100 -7.90 -2.55 -0.57
C ILE A 100 -8.91 -3.49 -1.22
N GLY A 101 -10.20 -3.18 -1.02
CA GLY A 101 -11.25 -4.16 -1.27
C GLY A 101 -11.07 -5.40 -0.40
N ASP A 102 -11.07 -6.56 -1.02
CA ASP A 102 -10.84 -7.87 -0.41
C ASP A 102 -9.63 -8.63 -0.98
N GLU A 103 -8.94 -8.03 -1.96
CA GLU A 103 -7.92 -8.72 -2.76
C GLU A 103 -6.49 -8.28 -2.45
N LEU A 104 -6.25 -6.98 -2.19
CA LEU A 104 -4.91 -6.46 -1.98
C LEU A 104 -4.67 -6.13 -0.49
N TRP A 105 -3.61 -6.69 0.05
CA TRP A 105 -3.13 -6.44 1.40
C TRP A 105 -2.01 -5.39 1.36
N PHE A 106 -2.10 -4.39 2.21
CA PHE A 106 -1.09 -3.34 2.29
C PHE A 106 -0.67 -3.07 3.73
N ALA A 107 0.63 -3.12 3.97
CA ALA A 107 1.26 -2.71 5.23
C ALA A 107 2.22 -1.54 4.94
N PRO A 108 1.84 -0.29 5.26
CA PRO A 108 2.71 0.85 5.05
C PRO A 108 3.86 0.89 6.04
N VAL A 109 5.02 1.41 5.63
CA VAL A 109 6.09 1.78 6.55
C VAL A 109 5.70 3.09 7.24
N LEU A 110 5.65 3.09 8.57
CA LEU A 110 5.17 4.21 9.38
C LEU A 110 6.27 4.89 10.21
N ASP A 111 7.41 4.20 10.41
CA ASP A 111 8.52 4.66 11.22
C ASP A 111 9.72 5.06 10.35
N GLU A 112 10.46 6.08 10.78
CA GLU A 112 11.64 6.59 10.07
C GLU A 112 12.79 5.57 10.12
N GLY A 113 13.47 5.40 8.97
CA GLY A 113 14.63 4.51 8.84
C GLY A 113 14.28 3.02 8.84
N VAL A 114 13.01 2.67 8.68
CA VAL A 114 12.55 1.28 8.59
C VAL A 114 12.29 0.91 7.13
N ASP A 115 12.75 -0.27 6.74
CA ASP A 115 12.59 -0.83 5.39
C ASP A 115 12.00 -2.26 5.37
N GLU A 116 11.37 -2.65 6.48
CA GLU A 116 10.70 -3.94 6.67
C GLU A 116 9.45 -3.74 7.53
N VAL A 117 8.38 -4.46 7.25
CA VAL A 117 7.13 -4.39 8.01
C VAL A 117 6.57 -5.77 8.30
N ASP A 118 5.94 -5.90 9.46
CA ASP A 118 5.16 -7.08 9.79
C ASP A 118 3.76 -6.98 9.20
N ILE A 119 3.31 -8.05 8.52
CA ILE A 119 1.95 -8.18 7.99
C ILE A 119 1.30 -9.47 8.48
N ARG A 120 0.06 -9.37 8.92
CA ARG A 120 -0.78 -10.51 9.32
C ARG A 120 -1.68 -10.92 8.17
N LEU A 121 -1.60 -12.17 7.77
CA LEU A 121 -2.36 -12.71 6.64
C LEU A 121 -3.05 -14.01 7.05
N PRO A 122 -4.26 -14.29 6.57
CA PRO A 122 -4.85 -15.62 6.71
C PRO A 122 -3.93 -16.70 6.14
N ALA A 123 -4.08 -17.93 6.56
CA ALA A 123 -3.29 -19.04 6.02
C ALA A 123 -3.42 -19.13 4.49
N GLY A 124 -2.29 -19.31 3.80
CA GLY A 124 -2.23 -19.39 2.34
C GLY A 124 -0.93 -18.90 1.75
N ASN A 125 -0.85 -18.91 0.42
CA ASN A 125 0.28 -18.39 -0.33
C ASN A 125 -0.04 -16.99 -0.90
N TYR A 126 0.90 -16.09 -0.79
CA TYR A 126 0.78 -14.69 -1.21
C TYR A 126 1.94 -14.31 -2.12
N VAL A 127 1.68 -13.37 -3.00
CA VAL A 127 2.66 -12.80 -3.93
C VAL A 127 2.84 -11.33 -3.60
N HIS A 128 4.08 -10.89 -3.50
CA HIS A 128 4.40 -9.47 -3.38
C HIS A 128 4.25 -8.79 -4.74
N ALA A 129 3.37 -7.79 -4.83
CA ALA A 129 3.00 -7.19 -6.11
C ALA A 129 4.17 -6.53 -6.86
N PHE A 130 5.13 -5.96 -6.14
CA PHE A 130 6.29 -5.28 -6.76
C PHE A 130 7.43 -6.23 -7.09
N THR A 131 7.73 -7.23 -6.26
CA THR A 131 8.88 -8.11 -6.47
C THR A 131 8.53 -9.42 -7.14
N GLY A 132 7.27 -9.89 -7.03
CA GLY A 132 6.86 -11.22 -7.47
C GLY A 132 7.27 -12.34 -6.53
N GLU A 133 7.95 -12.04 -5.44
CA GLU A 133 8.30 -13.02 -4.41
C GLU A 133 7.06 -13.61 -3.76
N THR A 134 7.16 -14.90 -3.41
CA THR A 134 6.06 -15.64 -2.79
C THR A 134 6.32 -15.84 -1.30
N TYR A 135 5.27 -15.66 -0.51
CA TYR A 135 5.28 -15.81 0.94
C TYR A 135 4.21 -16.79 1.38
N GLN A 136 4.53 -17.69 2.29
CA GLN A 136 3.57 -18.62 2.88
C GLN A 136 3.18 -18.15 4.27
N SER A 137 1.89 -17.85 4.46
CA SER A 137 1.32 -17.59 5.79
C SER A 137 0.73 -18.85 6.39
N THR A 138 1.02 -19.08 7.66
CA THR A 138 0.41 -20.16 8.47
C THR A 138 -0.84 -19.69 9.20
N GLY A 139 -1.21 -18.42 9.10
CA GLY A 139 -2.36 -17.79 9.74
C GLY A 139 -2.02 -16.45 10.36
N ALA A 140 -3.04 -15.63 10.60
CA ALA A 140 -2.89 -14.24 11.05
C ALA A 140 -2.21 -14.07 12.43
N GLU A 141 -2.17 -15.12 13.25
CA GLU A 141 -1.45 -15.11 14.54
C GLU A 141 0.08 -15.02 14.37
N ASN A 142 0.59 -15.46 13.21
CA ASN A 142 2.01 -15.49 12.90
C ASN A 142 2.30 -14.45 11.81
N PRO A 143 2.68 -13.21 12.16
CA PRO A 143 2.99 -12.19 11.18
C PRO A 143 4.19 -12.60 10.31
N LEU A 144 4.17 -12.17 9.07
CA LEU A 144 5.29 -12.29 8.14
C LEU A 144 6.04 -10.96 8.10
N SER A 145 7.36 -11.00 8.20
CA SER A 145 8.22 -9.87 7.94
C SER A 145 8.44 -9.72 6.44
N ILE A 146 8.10 -8.55 5.90
CA ILE A 146 8.14 -8.25 4.46
C ILE A 146 9.07 -7.07 4.21
N PRO A 147 10.12 -7.24 3.39
CA PRO A 147 10.94 -6.12 2.95
C PRO A 147 10.10 -5.05 2.25
N ALA A 148 10.28 -3.81 2.66
CA ALA A 148 9.55 -2.66 2.15
C ALA A 148 10.46 -1.43 2.01
N PRO A 149 11.58 -1.52 1.24
CA PRO A 149 12.43 -0.35 1.01
C PRO A 149 11.65 0.73 0.24
N ILE A 150 12.08 1.99 0.36
CA ILE A 150 11.46 3.10 -0.38
C ILE A 150 11.35 2.75 -1.88
N GLY A 151 10.18 2.91 -2.44
CA GLY A 151 9.85 2.54 -3.82
C GLY A 151 9.25 1.15 -3.99
N THR A 152 9.27 0.31 -2.95
CA THR A 152 8.77 -1.07 -3.00
C THR A 152 7.94 -1.38 -1.74
N PRO A 153 6.79 -0.72 -1.55
CA PRO A 153 5.96 -0.92 -0.38
C PRO A 153 5.39 -2.34 -0.31
N ALA A 154 5.13 -2.82 0.91
CA ALA A 154 4.58 -4.16 1.15
C ALA A 154 3.12 -4.26 0.72
N VAL A 155 2.91 -4.59 -0.54
CA VAL A 155 1.60 -4.89 -1.14
C VAL A 155 1.58 -6.33 -1.58
N LEU A 156 0.69 -7.12 -0.99
CA LEU A 156 0.56 -8.55 -1.27
C LEU A 156 -0.85 -8.87 -1.76
N TYR A 157 -0.94 -9.92 -2.54
CA TYR A 157 -2.21 -10.52 -2.95
C TYR A 157 -2.14 -12.04 -2.83
N ARG A 158 -3.28 -12.69 -2.65
CA ARG A 158 -3.34 -14.15 -2.58
C ARG A 158 -2.95 -14.74 -3.93
N GLN A 159 -2.04 -15.71 -3.96
CA GLN A 159 -1.63 -16.40 -5.18
C GLN A 159 -2.87 -16.96 -5.91
N GLY A 160 -2.97 -16.65 -7.20
CA GLY A 160 -4.13 -17.01 -8.05
C GLY A 160 -5.28 -15.98 -8.02
N SER A 161 -5.16 -14.87 -7.29
CA SER A 161 -6.11 -13.77 -7.39
C SER A 161 -6.04 -13.09 -8.75
N ALA A 162 -7.14 -13.10 -9.51
CA ALA A 162 -7.20 -12.44 -10.81
C ALA A 162 -6.93 -10.92 -10.71
N ILE A 163 -7.42 -10.29 -9.66
CA ILE A 163 -7.19 -8.85 -9.39
C ILE A 163 -5.73 -8.59 -9.05
N GLY A 164 -5.14 -9.42 -8.18
CA GLY A 164 -3.74 -9.30 -7.82
C GLY A 164 -2.81 -9.48 -9.00
N GLU A 165 -3.03 -10.51 -9.81
CA GLU A 165 -2.28 -10.79 -11.04
C GLU A 165 -2.44 -9.65 -12.06
N GLN A 166 -3.65 -9.14 -12.26
CA GLN A 166 -3.89 -7.99 -13.13
C GLN A 166 -3.15 -6.74 -12.64
N PHE A 167 -3.19 -6.47 -11.34
CA PHE A 167 -2.47 -5.33 -10.77
C PHE A 167 -0.96 -5.46 -11.02
N ARG A 168 -0.36 -6.63 -10.74
CA ARG A 168 1.06 -6.88 -11.00
C ARG A 168 1.39 -6.72 -12.48
N ASN A 169 0.62 -7.28 -13.38
CA ASN A 169 0.81 -7.12 -14.82
C ASN A 169 0.77 -5.64 -15.25
N ASN A 170 -0.18 -4.87 -14.68
CA ASN A 170 -0.25 -3.43 -14.93
C ASN A 170 0.97 -2.67 -14.40
N LEU A 171 1.62 -3.13 -13.31
CA LEU A 171 2.89 -2.56 -12.83
C LEU A 171 4.03 -2.85 -13.81
N ILE A 172 4.09 -4.07 -14.35
CA ILE A 172 5.09 -4.48 -15.33
C ILE A 172 4.94 -3.68 -16.64
N GLU A 173 3.74 -3.58 -17.18
CA GLU A 173 3.44 -2.81 -18.40
C GLU A 173 3.82 -1.34 -18.28
N ARG A 174 3.81 -0.78 -17.07
CA ARG A 174 4.21 0.60 -16.77
C ARG A 174 5.69 0.75 -16.40
N ASN A 175 6.49 -0.31 -16.53
CA ASN A 175 7.90 -0.37 -16.13
C ASN A 175 8.14 0.05 -14.66
N ILE A 176 7.20 -0.28 -13.78
CA ILE A 176 7.33 -0.05 -12.34
C ILE A 176 8.03 -1.23 -11.67
N THR A 177 7.84 -2.42 -12.19
CA THR A 177 8.53 -3.64 -11.77
C THR A 177 8.85 -4.51 -12.97
N GLU A 178 9.71 -5.50 -12.78
CA GLU A 178 10.15 -6.42 -13.82
C GLU A 178 9.45 -7.79 -13.72
N LEU A 179 9.45 -8.52 -14.81
CA LEU A 179 9.14 -9.96 -14.82
C LEU A 179 10.32 -10.69 -14.15
N ASN A 180 10.05 -11.44 -13.10
CA ASN A 180 11.01 -12.38 -12.51
C ASN A 180 10.97 -13.70 -13.27
#